data_731a2beed37cb170c01d27bbd66f1f91
#
_entry.id   731a2beed37cb170c01d27bbd66f1f91
#
_cell.length_a   1.000
_cell.length_b   1.000
_cell.length_c   1.000
_cell.angle_alpha   90.00
_cell.angle_beta   90.00
_cell.angle_gamma   90.00
#
_symmetry.space_group_name_H-M   'P 1'
#
loop_
_entity.id
_entity.type
_entity.pdbx_description
1 polymer ?
#
loop_
_entity_poly.entity_id
_entity_poly.type
_entity_poly.pdbx_seq_one_letter_code
_entity_poly.pdbx_strand_id
1 'polypeptide(L)'
;SAASDVYKRQIIDGEYYFADLVFYNRLLHCNVIVELKNDEFRHEHIGQLNAYVSYYAENEMQPGDNPPVGILLCTHKGKKMVEYALGSMDNHLFVSTYQLQLPNRQQLEQFLMDECREQSSEV
;
A
#
# COMPACT_ATOMS: atom_id res chain seq x y z
N SER A 1 6.01 -13.00 10.08
CA SER A 1 6.26 -12.30 8.83
C SER A 1 5.18 -11.27 8.57
N ALA A 2 5.59 -10.09 8.16
CA ALA A 2 4.65 -9.04 7.74
C ALA A 2 4.10 -9.30 6.33
N ALA A 3 4.72 -10.15 5.57
CA ALA A 3 4.26 -10.48 4.23
C ALA A 3 2.98 -11.29 4.32
N SER A 4 1.99 -10.87 3.60
CA SER A 4 0.75 -11.60 3.44
C SER A 4 0.46 -11.78 1.96
N ASP A 5 -0.74 -12.09 1.63
CA ASP A 5 -1.11 -12.40 0.26
C ASP A 5 -0.93 -11.21 -0.66
N VAL A 6 -0.03 -11.35 -1.62
CA VAL A 6 0.08 -10.44 -2.75
C VAL A 6 -1.01 -10.86 -3.75
N TYR A 7 -1.70 -9.92 -4.34
CA TYR A 7 -2.78 -10.17 -5.30
C TYR A 7 -3.99 -10.90 -4.73
N LYS A 8 -4.33 -10.66 -3.47
CA LYS A 8 -5.52 -11.25 -2.90
C LYS A 8 -6.77 -10.74 -3.63
N ARG A 9 -7.48 -11.67 -4.23
CA ARG A 9 -8.71 -11.37 -4.96
C ARG A 9 -9.88 -11.26 -3.99
N GLN A 10 -10.70 -10.26 -4.18
CA GLN A 10 -11.91 -10.03 -3.41
C GLN A 10 -13.12 -10.01 -4.34
N ILE A 11 -14.26 -10.44 -3.84
CA ILE A 11 -15.51 -10.38 -4.56
C ILE A 11 -16.42 -9.39 -3.82
N ILE A 12 -16.76 -8.30 -4.50
CA ILE A 12 -17.66 -7.27 -4.00
C ILE A 12 -18.77 -7.10 -5.03
N ASP A 13 -20.02 -7.32 -4.61
CA ASP A 13 -21.19 -7.25 -5.49
C ASP A 13 -21.05 -8.10 -6.76
N GLY A 14 -20.46 -9.28 -6.62
CA GLY A 14 -20.28 -10.19 -7.76
C GLY A 14 -19.11 -9.87 -8.68
N GLU A 15 -18.38 -8.80 -8.44
CA GLU A 15 -17.20 -8.43 -9.23
C GLU A 15 -15.90 -8.71 -8.49
N TYR A 16 -14.85 -9.02 -9.25
CA TYR A 16 -13.54 -9.30 -8.71
C TYR A 16 -12.70 -8.04 -8.62
N TYR A 17 -12.08 -7.85 -7.45
CA TYR A 17 -11.18 -6.73 -7.20
C TYR A 17 -9.85 -7.25 -6.68
N PHE A 18 -8.78 -6.54 -7.01
CA PHE A 18 -7.42 -6.88 -6.59
C PHE A 18 -6.75 -5.67 -5.97
N ALA A 19 -6.28 -5.81 -4.75
CA ALA A 19 -5.33 -4.86 -4.18
C ALA A 19 -3.93 -5.22 -4.66
N ASP A 20 -3.09 -4.23 -4.90
CA ASP A 20 -1.73 -4.48 -5.39
C ASP A 20 -0.86 -5.15 -4.34
N LEU A 21 -1.00 -4.73 -3.09
CA LEU A 21 -0.28 -5.32 -1.98
C LEU A 21 -1.11 -5.20 -0.71
N VAL A 22 -1.17 -6.28 0.05
CA VAL A 22 -1.77 -6.27 1.38
C VAL A 22 -0.79 -6.94 2.33
N PHE A 23 -0.52 -6.28 3.45
CA PHE A 23 0.29 -6.89 4.49
C PHE A 23 -0.23 -6.48 5.87
N TYR A 24 0.08 -7.30 6.87
CA TYR A 24 -0.25 -7.00 8.24
C TYR A 24 0.91 -6.30 8.92
N ASN A 25 0.67 -5.12 9.47
CA ASN A 25 1.69 -4.39 10.21
C ASN A 25 1.63 -4.78 11.68
N ARG A 26 2.70 -5.37 12.15
CA ARG A 26 2.79 -5.93 13.49
C ARG A 26 2.80 -4.85 14.58
N LEU A 27 3.38 -3.69 14.31
CA LEU A 27 3.45 -2.61 15.30
C LEU A 27 2.12 -1.89 15.43
N LEU A 28 1.43 -1.69 14.31
CA LEU A 28 0.13 -1.02 14.29
C LEU A 28 -1.02 -2.00 14.56
N HIS A 29 -0.77 -3.29 14.52
CA HIS A 29 -1.79 -4.34 14.66
C HIS A 29 -2.94 -4.16 13.67
N CYS A 30 -2.61 -3.91 12.40
CA CYS A 30 -3.63 -3.73 11.38
C CYS A 30 -3.15 -4.19 10.00
N ASN A 31 -4.11 -4.45 9.14
CA ASN A 31 -3.85 -4.67 7.71
C ASN A 31 -3.54 -3.34 7.05
N VAL A 32 -2.55 -3.35 6.16
CA VAL A 32 -2.21 -2.20 5.32
C VAL A 32 -2.45 -2.59 3.87
N ILE A 33 -3.32 -1.84 3.20
CA ILE A 33 -3.68 -2.08 1.80
C ILE A 33 -2.99 -1.02 0.96
N VAL A 34 -2.20 -1.43 -0.02
CA VAL A 34 -1.45 -0.54 -0.88
C VAL A 34 -1.95 -0.66 -2.31
N GLU A 35 -2.26 0.50 -2.91
CA GLU A 35 -2.57 0.63 -4.32
C GLU A 35 -1.46 1.43 -5.00
N LEU A 36 -0.91 0.87 -6.06
CA LEU A 36 0.13 1.51 -6.86
C LEU A 36 -0.46 1.97 -8.18
N LYS A 37 -0.35 3.27 -8.46
CA LYS A 37 -0.78 3.85 -9.73
C LYS A 37 0.41 4.47 -10.46
N ASN A 38 0.58 4.09 -11.70
CA ASN A 38 1.66 4.60 -12.53
C ASN A 38 1.23 5.87 -13.28
N ASP A 39 0.50 6.73 -12.61
CA ASP A 39 0.10 8.03 -13.11
C ASP A 39 -0.15 9.00 -11.94
N GLU A 40 -0.68 10.16 -12.25
CA GLU A 40 -1.00 11.15 -11.25
C GLU A 40 -2.24 10.78 -10.44
N PHE A 41 -2.39 11.40 -9.29
CA PHE A 41 -3.56 11.20 -8.42
C PHE A 41 -4.86 11.53 -9.14
N ARG A 42 -5.85 10.66 -8.97
CA ARG A 42 -7.22 10.86 -9.45
C ARG A 42 -8.21 10.46 -8.37
N HIS A 43 -9.37 11.09 -8.37
CA HIS A 43 -10.44 10.77 -7.40
C HIS A 43 -10.84 9.30 -7.42
N GLU A 44 -10.89 8.69 -8.59
CA GLU A 44 -11.29 7.29 -8.76
C GLU A 44 -10.36 6.35 -7.98
N HIS A 45 -9.08 6.70 -7.90
CA HIS A 45 -8.09 5.88 -7.18
C HIS A 45 -8.44 5.80 -5.69
N ILE A 46 -8.84 6.92 -5.10
CA ILE A 46 -9.18 6.97 -3.69
C ILE A 46 -10.49 6.20 -3.39
N GLY A 47 -11.47 6.31 -4.28
CA GLY A 47 -12.71 5.55 -4.14
C GLY A 47 -12.46 4.05 -4.16
N GLN A 48 -11.61 3.58 -5.06
CA GLN A 48 -11.23 2.18 -5.15
C GLN A 48 -10.49 1.70 -3.90
N LEU A 49 -9.51 2.48 -3.44
CA LEU A 49 -8.78 2.16 -2.22
C LEU A 49 -9.70 2.13 -1.00
N ASN A 50 -10.60 3.11 -0.90
CA ASN A 50 -11.57 3.16 0.19
C ASN A 50 -12.46 1.92 0.22
N ALA A 51 -12.89 1.44 -0.93
CA ALA A 51 -13.68 0.21 -1.02
C ALA A 51 -12.91 -1.00 -0.50
N TYR A 52 -11.64 -1.12 -0.84
CA TYR A 52 -10.79 -2.21 -0.36
C TYR A 52 -10.59 -2.15 1.15
N VAL A 53 -10.31 -0.97 1.68
CA VAL A 53 -10.13 -0.79 3.12
C VAL A 53 -11.41 -1.14 3.87
N SER A 54 -12.57 -0.72 3.37
CA SER A 54 -13.87 -1.08 3.95
C SER A 54 -14.10 -2.58 3.94
N TYR A 55 -13.77 -3.25 2.84
CA TYR A 55 -13.88 -4.70 2.74
C TYR A 55 -13.03 -5.40 3.82
N TYR A 56 -11.79 -4.97 3.99
CA TYR A 56 -10.91 -5.56 5.02
C TYR A 56 -11.40 -5.27 6.43
N ALA A 57 -11.97 -4.10 6.66
CA ALA A 57 -12.54 -3.76 7.96
C ALA A 57 -13.72 -4.67 8.33
N GLU A 58 -14.53 -5.03 7.35
CA GLU A 58 -15.71 -5.87 7.58
C GLU A 58 -15.39 -7.36 7.62
N ASN A 59 -14.44 -7.82 6.83
CA ASN A 59 -14.29 -9.25 6.56
C ASN A 59 -12.97 -9.88 7.04
N GLU A 60 -11.94 -9.08 7.24
CA GLU A 60 -10.58 -9.60 7.47
C GLU A 60 -9.97 -9.20 8.81
N MET A 61 -10.71 -8.50 9.66
CA MET A 61 -10.20 -8.18 10.99
C MET A 61 -10.33 -9.38 11.93
N GLN A 62 -9.28 -9.58 12.71
CA GLN A 62 -9.25 -10.58 13.76
C GLN A 62 -9.37 -9.91 15.13
N PRO A 63 -9.73 -10.65 16.20
CA PRO A 63 -9.76 -10.08 17.53
C PRO A 63 -8.41 -9.45 17.90
N GLY A 64 -8.46 -8.22 18.38
CA GLY A 64 -7.26 -7.45 18.71
C GLY A 64 -6.71 -6.59 17.60
N ASP A 65 -7.22 -6.71 16.37
CA ASP A 65 -6.79 -5.87 15.28
C ASP A 65 -7.38 -4.47 15.36
N ASN A 66 -6.56 -3.49 14.99
CA ASN A 66 -7.03 -2.14 14.74
C ASN A 66 -7.58 -2.04 13.31
N PRO A 67 -8.40 -1.01 13.01
CA PRO A 67 -8.93 -0.83 11.66
C PRO A 67 -7.82 -0.76 10.61
N PRO A 68 -8.07 -1.31 9.42
CA PRO A 68 -7.08 -1.29 8.35
C PRO A 68 -6.77 0.11 7.84
N VAL A 69 -5.62 0.25 7.22
CA VAL A 69 -5.10 1.50 6.67
C VAL A 69 -4.89 1.32 5.17
N GLY A 70 -5.21 2.32 4.38
CA GLY A 70 -4.99 2.33 2.94
C GLY A 70 -3.91 3.33 2.55
N ILE A 71 -3.05 2.94 1.63
CA ILE A 71 -2.01 3.79 1.07
C ILE A 71 -2.12 3.78 -0.45
N LEU A 72 -2.27 4.96 -1.04
CA LEU A 72 -2.21 5.14 -2.48
C LEU A 72 -0.85 5.71 -2.85
N LEU A 73 -0.13 5.04 -3.72
CA LEU A 73 1.13 5.50 -4.27
C LEU A 73 0.89 5.95 -5.71
N CYS A 74 1.27 7.18 -6.02
CA CYS A 74 1.10 7.76 -7.37
C CYS A 74 2.33 8.60 -7.74
N THR A 75 2.40 9.03 -9.00
CA THR A 75 3.58 9.78 -9.47
C THR A 75 3.52 11.25 -9.08
N HIS A 76 2.34 11.84 -9.07
CA HIS A 76 2.12 13.25 -8.74
C HIS A 76 0.81 13.41 -7.99
N LYS A 77 0.75 14.40 -7.11
CA LYS A 77 -0.48 14.74 -6.40
C LYS A 77 -0.58 16.25 -6.22
N GLY A 78 -1.78 16.78 -6.41
CA GLY A 78 -2.11 18.15 -6.00
C GLY A 78 -2.57 18.12 -4.54
N LYS A 79 -1.98 18.95 -3.69
CA LYS A 79 -2.26 18.96 -2.26
C LYS A 79 -3.75 19.18 -1.96
N LYS A 80 -4.36 20.14 -2.61
CA LYS A 80 -5.77 20.48 -2.39
C LYS A 80 -6.71 19.37 -2.87
N MET A 81 -6.41 18.76 -4.01
CA MET A 81 -7.22 17.66 -4.53
C MET A 81 -7.21 16.46 -3.59
N VAL A 82 -6.06 16.14 -3.01
CA VAL A 82 -5.94 15.06 -2.04
C VAL A 82 -6.74 15.39 -0.77
N GLU A 83 -6.61 16.61 -0.26
CA GLU A 83 -7.35 17.04 0.93
C GLU A 83 -8.87 16.92 0.72
N TYR A 84 -9.38 17.37 -0.43
CA TYR A 84 -10.81 17.29 -0.74
C TYR A 84 -11.26 15.84 -0.91
N ALA A 85 -10.46 15.01 -1.57
CA ALA A 85 -10.81 13.61 -1.77
C ALA A 85 -10.84 12.84 -0.45
N LEU A 86 -9.89 13.08 0.45
CA LEU A 86 -9.82 12.38 1.73
C LEU A 86 -10.80 12.94 2.77
N GLY A 87 -11.21 14.20 2.63
CA GLY A 87 -12.04 14.86 3.61
C GLY A 87 -13.42 14.25 3.83
N SER A 88 -13.92 13.48 2.85
CA SER A 88 -15.21 12.79 2.93
C SER A 88 -15.09 11.32 3.30
N MET A 89 -13.88 10.83 3.54
CA MET A 89 -13.63 9.41 3.81
C MET A 89 -13.49 9.15 5.30
N ASP A 90 -14.17 8.10 5.78
CA ASP A 90 -14.12 7.70 7.17
C ASP A 90 -12.92 6.79 7.48
N ASN A 91 -12.39 6.11 6.47
CA ASN A 91 -11.25 5.23 6.64
C ASN A 91 -9.94 6.01 6.72
N HIS A 92 -8.93 5.40 7.33
CA HIS A 92 -7.58 5.94 7.39
C HIS A 92 -6.87 5.71 6.05
N LEU A 93 -6.85 6.73 5.22
CA LEU A 93 -6.27 6.68 3.88
C LEU A 93 -5.14 7.71 3.76
N PHE A 94 -4.07 7.30 3.11
CA PHE A 94 -2.89 8.13 2.87
C PHE A 94 -2.55 8.12 1.39
N VAL A 95 -2.11 9.26 0.88
CA VAL A 95 -1.65 9.39 -0.50
C VAL A 95 -0.21 9.86 -0.47
N SER A 96 0.66 9.13 -1.15
CA SER A 96 2.07 9.47 -1.24
C SER A 96 2.54 9.39 -2.68
N THR A 97 3.58 10.13 -3.00
CA THR A 97 4.19 10.06 -4.32
C THR A 97 5.46 9.21 -4.28
N TYR A 98 5.76 8.60 -5.41
CA TYR A 98 6.99 7.85 -5.59
C TYR A 98 7.67 8.25 -6.89
N GLN A 99 8.96 8.01 -6.97
CA GLN A 99 9.73 8.21 -8.18
C GLN A 99 10.32 6.89 -8.62
N LEU A 100 10.08 6.56 -9.90
CA LEU A 100 10.74 5.42 -10.52
C LEU A 100 12.15 5.88 -10.93
N GLN A 101 13.11 5.60 -10.08
CA GLN A 101 14.51 5.79 -10.42
C GLN A 101 15.15 4.41 -10.49
N LEU A 102 15.47 4.01 -11.72
CA LEU A 102 16.29 2.81 -11.89
C LEU A 102 17.70 3.17 -11.45
N PRO A 103 18.29 2.42 -10.53
CA PRO A 103 19.67 2.68 -10.14
C PRO A 103 20.59 2.47 -11.33
N ASN A 104 21.62 3.29 -11.45
CA ASN A 104 22.66 3.03 -12.44
C ASN A 104 23.47 1.80 -12.02
N ARG A 105 24.32 1.31 -12.90
CA ARG A 105 25.11 0.10 -12.64
C ARG A 105 25.93 0.19 -11.35
N GLN A 106 26.57 1.33 -11.12
CA GLN A 106 27.41 1.53 -9.95
C GLN A 106 26.61 1.50 -8.66
N GLN A 107 25.45 2.14 -8.64
CA GLN A 107 24.56 2.14 -7.48
C GLN A 107 24.04 0.75 -7.19
N LEU A 108 23.68 -0.01 -8.23
CA LEU A 108 23.20 -1.37 -8.08
C LEU A 108 24.29 -2.28 -7.54
N GLU A 109 25.51 -2.17 -8.06
CA GLU A 109 26.65 -2.95 -7.57
C GLU A 109 26.92 -2.66 -6.10
N GLN A 110 26.87 -1.40 -5.70
CA GLN A 110 27.09 -1.03 -4.31
C GLN A 110 25.99 -1.60 -3.40
N PHE A 111 24.75 -1.53 -3.83
CA PHE A 111 23.64 -2.12 -3.09
C PHE A 111 23.83 -3.62 -2.87
N LEU A 112 24.19 -4.35 -3.93
CA LEU A 112 24.40 -5.79 -3.85
C LEU A 112 25.59 -6.15 -2.96
N MET A 113 26.65 -5.34 -2.98
CA MET A 113 27.81 -5.56 -2.11
C MET A 113 27.43 -5.35 -0.64
N ASP A 114 26.65 -4.33 -0.33
CA ASP A 114 26.20 -4.06 1.04
C ASP A 114 25.29 -5.19 1.55
N GLU A 115 24.39 -5.71 0.73
CA GLU A 115 23.55 -6.85 1.08
C GLU A 115 24.37 -8.11 1.35
N CYS A 116 25.36 -8.40 0.53
CA CYS A 116 26.26 -9.53 0.73
C CYS A 116 27.07 -9.39 2.03
N ARG A 117 27.47 -8.18 2.35
CA ARG A 117 28.23 -7.91 3.57
C ARG A 117 27.38 -8.13 4.81
N GLU A 118 26.12 -7.68 4.80
CA GLU A 118 25.18 -7.88 5.90
C GLU A 118 24.91 -9.38 6.13
N GLN A 119 24.69 -10.13 5.06
CA GLN A 119 24.48 -11.58 5.15
C GLN A 119 25.69 -12.29 5.74
N SER A 120 26.90 -11.86 5.38
CA SER A 120 28.12 -12.44 5.93
C SER A 120 28.30 -12.16 7.42
N SER A 121 27.81 -11.03 7.92
CA SER A 121 27.94 -10.66 9.34
C SER A 121 26.92 -11.39 10.23
N GLU A 122 25.90 -12.02 9.67
CA GLU A 122 24.88 -12.76 10.41
C GLU A 122 25.27 -14.21 10.71
N VAL A 123 26.39 -14.66 10.26
CA VAL A 123 26.86 -16.04 10.45
C VAL A 123 27.47 -16.26 11.83
#